data_053201129554d4302d0b5857b41a647d
#
_entry.id   053201129554d4302d0b5857b41a647d
#
_cell.length_a   1.000
_cell.length_b   1.000
_cell.length_c   1.000
_cell.angle_alpha   90.00
_cell.angle_beta   90.00
_cell.angle_gamma   90.00
#
_symmetry.space_group_name_H-M   'P 1'
#
loop_
_entity.id
_entity.type
_entity.pdbx_description
1 polymer ?
#
loop_
_entity_poly.entity_id
_entity_poly.type
_entity_poly.pdbx_seq_one_letter_code
_entity_poly.pdbx_strand_id
1 'polypeptide(L)'
;MSLSKFESDVKYIPQDVQTVYSRFADMRNLELLRERLQDPAVAAVMAEKVPADKLEEAKKQLESMVFDEDSVQLSSPVGQMTLRIVEREEPKCIKFASEGSPIPLYLWIQLLSHGEMETKMRVTVGAEVNFFMKGMVSKPLQQAADGLANILSVIR
;
A
#
# COMPACT_ATOMS: atom_id res chain seq x y z
N MET A 1 -20.28 12.70 7.75
CA MET A 1 -19.28 11.63 7.81
C MET A 1 -17.91 12.24 8.06
N SER A 2 -17.07 11.57 8.78
CA SER A 2 -15.73 12.05 9.07
C SER A 2 -14.67 11.11 8.52
N LEU A 3 -13.49 11.65 8.25
CA LEU A 3 -12.36 10.88 7.77
C LEU A 3 -11.73 10.10 8.93
N SER A 4 -11.70 8.79 8.81
CA SER A 4 -11.00 7.90 9.74
C SER A 4 -9.71 7.41 9.08
N LYS A 5 -8.60 7.49 9.81
CA LYS A 5 -7.28 7.09 9.30
C LYS A 5 -6.75 5.87 10.05
N PHE A 6 -6.15 4.97 9.31
CA PHE A 6 -5.56 3.74 9.80
C PHE A 6 -4.10 3.72 9.36
N GLU A 7 -3.19 3.89 10.31
CA GLU A 7 -1.76 4.02 10.01
C GLU A 7 -1.04 2.71 10.28
N SER A 8 -0.14 2.32 9.37
CA SER A 8 0.74 1.19 9.58
C SER A 8 1.88 1.54 10.55
N ASP A 9 2.61 0.53 10.99
CA ASP A 9 3.90 0.74 11.63
C ASP A 9 4.88 1.37 10.65
N VAL A 10 5.89 2.04 11.17
CA VAL A 10 6.98 2.58 10.36
C VAL A 10 7.85 1.42 9.90
N LYS A 11 8.12 1.39 8.60
CA LYS A 11 9.01 0.40 7.97
C LYS A 11 10.28 1.08 7.50
N TYR A 12 11.38 0.34 7.53
CA TYR A 12 12.68 0.85 7.09
C TYR A 12 13.07 0.16 5.79
N ILE A 13 13.40 0.96 4.78
CA ILE A 13 13.80 0.48 3.46
C ILE A 13 15.27 0.87 3.26
N PRO A 14 16.18 -0.11 3.00
CA PRO A 14 17.61 0.18 2.86
C PRO A 14 17.95 0.76 1.49
N GLN A 15 17.30 1.84 1.12
CA GLN A 15 17.52 2.60 -0.10
C GLN A 15 17.25 4.07 0.19
N ASP A 16 17.85 4.97 -0.59
CA ASP A 16 17.62 6.40 -0.44
C ASP A 16 16.18 6.78 -0.77
N VAL A 17 15.73 7.87 -0.19
CA VAL A 17 14.33 8.31 -0.30
C VAL A 17 13.90 8.62 -1.74
N GLN A 18 14.79 9.16 -2.55
CA GLN A 18 14.48 9.48 -3.94
C GLN A 18 14.24 8.21 -4.77
N THR A 19 15.07 7.19 -4.57
CA THR A 19 14.90 5.90 -5.25
C THR A 19 13.59 5.24 -4.84
N VAL A 20 13.27 5.24 -3.55
CA VAL A 20 12.01 4.68 -3.05
C VAL A 20 10.81 5.44 -3.60
N TYR A 21 10.86 6.77 -3.55
CA TYR A 21 9.80 7.61 -4.09
C TYR A 21 9.54 7.34 -5.58
N SER A 22 10.60 7.32 -6.37
CA SER A 22 10.49 7.11 -7.82
C SER A 22 9.85 5.76 -8.15
N ARG A 23 10.12 4.74 -7.34
CA ARG A 23 9.51 3.42 -7.52
C ARG A 23 8.00 3.46 -7.30
N PHE A 24 7.55 4.13 -6.25
CA PHE A 24 6.14 4.16 -5.88
C PHE A 24 5.34 5.23 -6.63
N ALA A 25 5.99 6.20 -7.24
CA ALA A 25 5.32 7.28 -7.96
C ALA A 25 4.77 6.88 -9.33
N ASP A 26 5.17 5.72 -9.84
CA ASP A 26 4.64 5.15 -11.07
C ASP A 26 4.11 3.74 -10.75
N MET A 27 2.80 3.58 -10.84
CA MET A 27 2.14 2.32 -10.49
C MET A 27 2.57 1.14 -11.36
N ARG A 28 3.09 1.39 -12.55
CA ARG A 28 3.60 0.33 -13.42
C ARG A 28 4.81 -0.38 -12.79
N ASN A 29 5.59 0.32 -11.99
CA ASN A 29 6.71 -0.27 -11.26
C ASN A 29 6.25 -1.31 -10.26
N LEU A 30 5.04 -1.19 -9.76
CA LEU A 30 4.46 -2.15 -8.82
C LEU A 30 3.98 -3.44 -9.50
N GLU A 31 3.83 -3.44 -10.82
CA GLU A 31 3.58 -4.67 -11.56
C GLU A 31 4.71 -5.69 -11.38
N LEU A 32 5.92 -5.20 -11.20
CA LEU A 32 7.08 -6.04 -10.94
C LEU A 32 6.98 -6.81 -9.62
N LEU A 33 6.09 -6.38 -8.72
CA LEU A 33 5.81 -7.10 -7.48
C LEU A 33 5.40 -8.54 -7.70
N ARG A 34 4.60 -8.80 -8.73
CA ARG A 34 4.15 -10.16 -9.05
C ARG A 34 5.31 -11.09 -9.28
N GLU A 35 6.30 -10.62 -10.04
CA GLU A 35 7.51 -11.37 -10.33
C GLU A 35 8.38 -11.52 -9.09
N ARG A 36 8.50 -10.44 -8.31
CA ARG A 36 9.33 -10.42 -7.11
C ARG A 36 8.82 -11.35 -6.02
N LEU A 37 7.51 -11.46 -5.86
CA LEU A 37 6.93 -12.38 -4.88
C LEU A 37 7.13 -13.85 -5.25
N GLN A 38 7.47 -14.14 -6.49
CA GLN A 38 7.82 -15.48 -6.94
C GLN A 38 9.31 -15.80 -6.70
N ASP A 39 10.12 -14.78 -6.43
CA ASP A 39 11.54 -14.97 -6.10
C ASP A 39 11.66 -15.64 -4.73
N PRO A 40 12.36 -16.81 -4.63
CA PRO A 40 12.51 -17.51 -3.35
C PRO A 40 13.11 -16.64 -2.22
N ALA A 41 14.04 -15.74 -2.55
CA ALA A 41 14.65 -14.86 -1.55
C ALA A 41 13.64 -13.87 -0.98
N VAL A 42 12.81 -13.28 -1.83
CA VAL A 42 11.75 -12.35 -1.41
C VAL A 42 10.67 -13.11 -0.65
N ALA A 43 10.28 -14.28 -1.13
CA ALA A 43 9.28 -15.12 -0.46
C ALA A 43 9.73 -15.50 0.96
N ALA A 44 11.01 -15.81 1.16
CA ALA A 44 11.57 -16.12 2.47
C ALA A 44 11.47 -14.94 3.43
N VAL A 45 11.77 -13.73 2.98
CA VAL A 45 11.66 -12.51 3.79
C VAL A 45 10.20 -12.24 4.14
N MET A 46 9.30 -12.41 3.18
CA MET A 46 7.86 -12.23 3.40
C MET A 46 7.31 -13.25 4.41
N ALA A 47 7.76 -14.50 4.34
CA ALA A 47 7.33 -15.55 5.25
C ALA A 47 7.68 -15.26 6.70
N GLU A 48 8.75 -14.52 6.95
CA GLU A 48 9.13 -14.08 8.31
C GLU A 48 8.21 -12.98 8.85
N LYS A 49 7.65 -12.15 7.97
CA LYS A 49 6.88 -10.96 8.33
C LYS A 49 5.38 -11.15 8.27
N VAL A 50 4.91 -12.09 7.46
CA VAL A 50 3.49 -12.27 7.14
C VAL A 50 3.12 -13.75 7.31
N PRO A 51 2.02 -14.07 8.01
CA PRO A 51 1.53 -15.45 8.10
C PRO A 51 1.26 -16.03 6.71
N ALA A 52 1.47 -17.35 6.57
CA ALA A 52 1.36 -18.03 5.28
C ALA A 52 0.00 -17.86 4.58
N ASP A 53 -1.10 -17.91 5.35
CA ASP A 53 -2.44 -17.72 4.82
C ASP A 53 -2.64 -16.30 4.28
N LYS A 54 -2.14 -15.30 4.97
CA LYS A 54 -2.21 -13.91 4.52
C LYS A 54 -1.31 -13.65 3.33
N LEU A 55 -0.17 -14.34 3.25
CA LEU A 55 0.73 -14.24 2.10
C LEU A 55 0.05 -14.78 0.84
N GLU A 56 -0.66 -15.89 0.93
CA GLU A 56 -1.42 -16.44 -0.19
C GLU A 56 -2.53 -15.49 -0.65
N GLU A 57 -3.25 -14.88 0.29
CA GLU A 57 -4.25 -13.87 -0.03
C GLU A 57 -3.64 -12.66 -0.73
N ALA A 58 -2.47 -12.20 -0.26
CA ALA A 58 -1.76 -11.09 -0.88
C ALA A 58 -1.33 -11.41 -2.32
N LYS A 59 -0.85 -12.63 -2.56
CA LYS A 59 -0.47 -13.07 -3.91
C LYS A 59 -1.67 -13.10 -4.84
N LYS A 60 -2.81 -13.63 -4.39
CA LYS A 60 -4.05 -13.63 -5.17
C LYS A 60 -4.52 -12.24 -5.48
N GLN A 61 -4.44 -11.36 -4.49
CA GLN A 61 -4.81 -9.95 -4.65
C GLN A 61 -3.95 -9.30 -5.73
N LEU A 62 -2.63 -9.50 -5.69
CA LEU A 62 -1.72 -8.95 -6.68
C LEU A 62 -1.99 -9.47 -8.08
N GLU A 63 -2.32 -10.75 -8.23
CA GLU A 63 -2.64 -11.35 -9.52
C GLU A 63 -3.87 -10.72 -10.15
N SER A 64 -4.83 -10.28 -9.35
CA SER A 64 -6.07 -9.65 -9.82
C SER A 64 -5.94 -8.15 -10.06
N MET A 65 -4.86 -7.52 -9.62
CA MET A 65 -4.66 -6.08 -9.76
C MET A 65 -4.24 -5.70 -11.18
N VAL A 66 -4.75 -4.59 -11.67
CA VAL A 66 -4.38 -4.02 -12.97
C VAL A 66 -3.74 -2.66 -12.73
N PHE A 67 -2.49 -2.52 -13.15
CA PHE A 67 -1.69 -1.30 -12.93
C PHE A 67 -1.59 -0.46 -14.18
N ASP A 68 -1.83 0.83 -14.02
CA ASP A 68 -1.53 1.88 -15.00
C ASP A 68 -0.49 2.82 -14.40
N GLU A 69 -0.06 3.82 -15.15
CA GLU A 69 0.92 4.79 -14.68
C GLU A 69 0.47 5.50 -13.39
N ASP A 70 -0.79 5.90 -13.33
CA ASP A 70 -1.34 6.69 -12.23
C ASP A 70 -2.38 5.96 -11.40
N SER A 71 -2.68 4.71 -11.70
CA SER A 71 -3.79 4.02 -11.05
C SER A 71 -3.58 2.53 -10.91
N VAL A 72 -4.31 1.94 -10.00
CA VAL A 72 -4.41 0.50 -9.83
C VAL A 72 -5.86 0.12 -9.60
N GLN A 73 -6.32 -0.92 -10.31
CA GLN A 73 -7.63 -1.53 -10.07
C GLN A 73 -7.44 -2.72 -9.15
N LEU A 74 -8.24 -2.79 -8.09
CA LEU A 74 -8.11 -3.83 -7.08
C LEU A 74 -9.45 -4.17 -6.44
N SER A 75 -9.49 -5.33 -5.80
CA SER A 75 -10.59 -5.72 -4.92
C SER A 75 -10.24 -5.31 -3.50
N SER A 76 -11.19 -4.72 -2.79
CA SER A 76 -11.01 -4.26 -1.42
C SER A 76 -12.08 -4.86 -0.52
N PRO A 77 -11.95 -4.70 0.82
CA PRO A 77 -13.01 -5.11 1.75
C PRO A 77 -14.39 -4.47 1.48
N VAL A 78 -14.40 -3.34 0.76
CA VAL A 78 -15.64 -2.61 0.42
C VAL A 78 -16.05 -2.80 -1.05
N GLY A 79 -15.41 -3.69 -1.79
CA GLY A 79 -15.73 -4.00 -3.20
C GLY A 79 -14.58 -3.69 -4.16
N GLN A 80 -14.86 -3.85 -5.45
CA GLN A 80 -13.88 -3.50 -6.48
C GLN A 80 -13.81 -1.99 -6.65
N MET A 81 -12.59 -1.49 -6.82
CA MET A 81 -12.38 -0.05 -7.00
C MET A 81 -11.08 0.23 -7.73
N THR A 82 -10.92 1.47 -8.15
CA THR A 82 -9.67 1.99 -8.69
C THR A 82 -9.07 2.98 -7.70
N LEU A 83 -7.80 2.84 -7.37
CA LEU A 83 -7.05 3.85 -6.64
C LEU A 83 -6.21 4.63 -7.65
N ARG A 84 -6.40 5.94 -7.68
CA ARG A 84 -5.67 6.84 -8.59
C ARG A 84 -4.80 7.79 -7.80
N ILE A 85 -3.57 7.99 -8.27
CA ILE A 85 -2.69 9.01 -7.69
C ILE A 85 -3.28 10.38 -7.99
N VAL A 86 -3.59 11.14 -6.94
CA VAL A 86 -4.17 12.49 -7.05
C VAL A 86 -3.21 13.56 -6.60
N GLU A 87 -2.17 13.20 -5.88
CA GLU A 87 -1.16 14.16 -5.42
C GLU A 87 0.18 13.47 -5.26
N ARG A 88 1.22 14.13 -5.74
CA ARG A 88 2.61 13.71 -5.56
C ARG A 88 3.37 14.85 -4.92
N GLU A 89 3.89 14.62 -3.72
CA GLU A 89 4.78 15.55 -3.02
C GLU A 89 6.16 14.92 -2.96
N GLU A 90 6.95 15.13 -3.98
CA GLU A 90 8.28 14.52 -4.13
C GLU A 90 9.29 15.08 -3.15
N PRO A 91 10.06 14.25 -2.46
CA PRO A 91 10.04 12.78 -2.37
C PRO A 91 9.33 12.26 -1.12
N LYS A 92 8.36 12.98 -0.58
CA LYS A 92 7.80 12.77 0.77
C LYS A 92 6.52 11.97 0.82
N CYS A 93 5.64 12.13 -0.17
CA CYS A 93 4.31 11.55 -0.08
C CYS A 93 3.67 11.34 -1.45
N ILE A 94 2.94 10.24 -1.56
CA ILE A 94 2.09 9.96 -2.70
C ILE A 94 0.70 9.70 -2.15
N LYS A 95 -0.29 10.47 -2.61
CA LYS A 95 -1.68 10.34 -2.18
C LYS A 95 -2.52 9.72 -3.30
N PHE A 96 -3.32 8.74 -2.93
CA PHE A 96 -4.28 8.08 -3.81
C PHE A 96 -5.69 8.36 -3.33
N ALA A 97 -6.63 8.43 -4.26
CA ALA A 97 -8.05 8.49 -3.95
C ALA A 97 -8.79 7.41 -4.74
N SER A 98 -9.84 6.87 -4.14
CA SER A 98 -10.63 5.82 -4.77
C SER A 98 -11.59 6.39 -5.82
N GLU A 99 -11.82 5.58 -6.86
CA GLU A 99 -12.87 5.81 -7.85
C GLU A 99 -13.74 4.56 -7.91
N GLY A 100 -15.04 4.75 -7.97
CA GLY A 100 -15.98 3.64 -8.08
C GLY A 100 -16.25 2.86 -6.81
N SER A 101 -15.72 3.30 -5.68
CA SER A 101 -16.00 2.65 -4.40
C SER A 101 -17.26 3.24 -3.75
N PRO A 102 -18.05 2.43 -3.02
CA PRO A 102 -19.21 2.94 -2.31
C PRO A 102 -18.87 3.88 -1.15
N ILE A 103 -17.65 3.79 -0.65
CA ILE A 103 -17.12 4.65 0.41
C ILE A 103 -15.87 5.35 -0.13
N PRO A 104 -15.74 6.68 0.00
CA PRO A 104 -14.51 7.36 -0.39
C PRO A 104 -13.33 6.84 0.43
N LEU A 105 -12.31 6.35 -0.26
CA LEU A 105 -11.09 5.83 0.34
C LEU A 105 -9.89 6.62 -0.14
N TYR A 106 -8.92 6.75 0.73
CA TYR A 106 -7.65 7.42 0.44
C TYR A 106 -6.49 6.56 0.91
N LEU A 107 -5.37 6.69 0.24
CA LEU A 107 -4.15 5.98 0.61
C LEU A 107 -3.00 6.98 0.54
N TRP A 108 -2.19 7.03 1.57
CA TRP A 108 -0.97 7.83 1.60
C TRP A 108 0.22 6.90 1.78
N ILE A 109 1.20 7.02 0.90
CA ILE A 109 2.52 6.42 1.10
C ILE A 109 3.42 7.57 1.52
N GLN A 110 3.84 7.56 2.78
CA GLN A 110 4.62 8.62 3.39
C GLN A 110 6.07 8.17 3.56
N LEU A 111 7.00 8.99 3.09
CA LEU A 111 8.42 8.67 3.09
C LEU A 111 9.21 9.75 3.81
N LEU A 112 10.20 9.31 4.59
CA LEU A 112 11.09 10.20 5.31
C LEU A 112 12.51 9.66 5.20
N SER A 113 13.45 10.51 4.79
CA SER A 113 14.85 10.13 4.74
C SER A 113 15.36 9.78 6.15
N HIS A 114 16.08 8.66 6.25
CA HIS A 114 16.72 8.21 7.48
C HIS A 114 18.17 7.90 7.18
N GLY A 115 18.98 8.96 6.99
CA GLY A 115 20.33 8.83 6.47
C GLY A 115 20.35 8.78 4.95
N GLU A 116 21.54 8.63 4.38
CA GLU A 116 21.70 8.69 2.93
C GLU A 116 21.17 7.47 2.18
N MET A 117 21.17 6.31 2.84
CA MET A 117 20.86 5.03 2.20
C MET A 117 19.71 4.29 2.89
N GLU A 118 18.87 4.99 3.63
CA GLU A 118 17.73 4.38 4.28
C GLU A 118 16.53 5.34 4.29
N THR A 119 15.34 4.76 4.16
CA THR A 119 14.08 5.51 4.16
C THR A 119 13.14 4.90 5.18
N LYS A 120 12.48 5.76 5.95
CA LYS A 120 11.33 5.37 6.77
C LYS A 120 10.07 5.50 5.93
N MET A 121 9.22 4.50 5.96
CA MET A 121 7.95 4.50 5.24
C MET A 121 6.81 4.19 6.18
N ARG A 122 5.70 4.89 5.99
CA ARG A 122 4.43 4.58 6.64
C ARG A 122 3.32 4.63 5.60
N VAL A 123 2.41 3.66 5.69
CA VAL A 123 1.21 3.62 4.85
C VAL A 123 0.03 4.03 5.72
N THR A 124 -0.78 4.95 5.23
CA THR A 124 -2.02 5.37 5.90
C THR A 124 -3.19 5.14 4.96
N VAL A 125 -4.21 4.45 5.43
CA VAL A 125 -5.48 4.30 4.71
C VAL A 125 -6.51 5.18 5.38
N GLY A 126 -7.24 5.99 4.59
CA GLY A 126 -8.31 6.84 5.09
C GLY A 126 -9.65 6.43 4.49
N ALA A 127 -10.70 6.55 5.27
CA ALA A 127 -12.06 6.27 4.79
C ALA A 127 -13.02 7.32 5.35
N GLU A 128 -13.89 7.86 4.49
CA GLU A 128 -14.97 8.74 4.92
C GLU A 128 -16.17 7.89 5.31
N VAL A 129 -16.34 7.68 6.61
CA VAL A 129 -17.35 6.79 7.15
C VAL A 129 -18.08 7.43 8.33
N ASN A 130 -19.33 7.01 8.55
CA ASN A 130 -20.06 7.37 9.75
C ASN A 130 -19.65 6.45 10.90
N PHE A 131 -20.16 6.72 12.09
CA PHE A 131 -19.82 5.98 13.30
C PHE A 131 -20.08 4.48 13.18
N PHE A 132 -21.21 4.10 12.56
CA PHE A 132 -21.56 2.68 12.40
C PHE A 132 -20.58 1.96 11.45
N MET A 133 -20.31 2.59 10.32
CA MET A 133 -19.44 2.00 9.30
C MET A 133 -17.99 1.91 9.80
N LYS A 134 -17.56 2.87 10.62
CA LYS A 134 -16.21 2.85 11.19
C LYS A 134 -15.93 1.55 11.95
N GLY A 135 -16.90 1.10 12.76
CA GLY A 135 -16.76 -0.17 13.50
C GLY A 135 -16.63 -1.37 12.59
N MET A 136 -17.29 -1.35 11.41
CA MET A 136 -17.26 -2.45 10.46
C MET A 136 -15.98 -2.50 9.64
N VAL A 137 -15.41 -1.35 9.30
CA VAL A 137 -14.27 -1.27 8.37
C VAL A 137 -12.93 -1.08 9.06
N SER A 138 -12.90 -0.76 10.35
CA SER A 138 -11.65 -0.46 11.07
C SER A 138 -10.63 -1.58 10.98
N LYS A 139 -11.03 -2.80 11.31
CA LYS A 139 -10.11 -3.94 11.30
C LYS A 139 -9.62 -4.29 9.88
N PRO A 140 -10.52 -4.44 8.88
CA PRO A 140 -10.07 -4.69 7.51
C PRO A 140 -9.15 -3.61 6.96
N LEU A 141 -9.43 -2.34 7.22
CA LEU A 141 -8.63 -1.24 6.71
C LEU A 141 -7.29 -1.12 7.44
N GLN A 142 -7.26 -1.39 8.75
CA GLN A 142 -6.00 -1.44 9.48
C GLN A 142 -5.12 -2.57 8.95
N GLN A 143 -5.71 -3.74 8.68
CA GLN A 143 -4.99 -4.86 8.11
C GLN A 143 -4.47 -4.55 6.70
N ALA A 144 -5.24 -3.79 5.92
CA ALA A 144 -4.82 -3.34 4.60
C ALA A 144 -3.60 -2.41 4.69
N ALA A 145 -3.62 -1.45 5.61
CA ALA A 145 -2.49 -0.54 5.81
C ALA A 145 -1.23 -1.32 6.22
N ASP A 146 -1.35 -2.21 7.20
CA ASP A 146 -0.23 -3.02 7.68
C ASP A 146 0.29 -3.97 6.60
N GLY A 147 -0.61 -4.61 5.87
CA GLY A 147 -0.27 -5.53 4.79
C GLY A 147 0.47 -4.84 3.65
N LEU A 148 -0.02 -3.68 3.23
CA LEU A 148 0.62 -2.87 2.19
C LEU A 148 2.02 -2.42 2.64
N ALA A 149 2.15 -1.94 3.88
CA ALA A 149 3.44 -1.52 4.39
C ALA A 149 4.45 -2.68 4.40
N ASN A 150 4.02 -3.87 4.79
CA ASN A 150 4.88 -5.05 4.78
C ASN A 150 5.32 -5.41 3.36
N ILE A 151 4.38 -5.43 2.40
CA ILE A 151 4.68 -5.77 1.01
C ILE A 151 5.59 -4.72 0.39
N LEU A 152 5.26 -3.45 0.52
CA LEU A 152 6.02 -2.36 -0.11
C LEU A 152 7.44 -2.23 0.48
N SER A 153 7.62 -2.57 1.77
CA SER A 153 8.93 -2.45 2.41
C SER A 153 9.95 -3.49 1.94
N VAL A 154 9.51 -4.57 1.31
CA VAL A 154 10.43 -5.63 0.83
C VAL A 154 10.73 -5.52 -0.67
N ILE A 155 10.14 -4.56 -1.36
CA ILE A 155 10.43 -4.28 -2.78
C ILE A 155 11.75 -3.54 -2.88
N ARG A 156 12.67 -4.08 -3.65
CA ARG A 156 13.99 -3.49 -3.86
C ARG A 156 14.39 -3.53 -5.32
#